data_3d260bbb40308afe0a1565c22f94c420
#
_entry.id   3d260bbb40308afe0a1565c22f94c420
#
_cell.length_a   1.000
_cell.length_b   1.000
_cell.length_c   1.000
_cell.angle_alpha   90.00
_cell.angle_beta   90.00
_cell.angle_gamma   90.00
#
_symmetry.space_group_name_H-M   'P 1'
#
loop_
_entity.id
_entity.type
_entity.pdbx_description
1 polymer ?
#
loop_
_entity_poly.entity_id
_entity_poly.type
_entity_poly.pdbx_seq_one_letter_code
_entity_poly.pdbx_strand_id
1 'polypeptide(L)'
;MPAGRVEIARSWGAVRERFHDELNFAIADGALEGWATGTPFRVPDALTVVEQLRSHPEARISRGIPGDALDVSETDCFADAFRAEPLETVVRQPFALAHFHLSVFDRPGGCLEGFGEQVLRPWEDALAQAGFTYDRCYPIIFVSGPGAATNYHTDHSHVVAWQWSGSKRFCSLREPSRWVGREARLSGQLERPPALRDADTLMMAMTPGDVLFNKLLTPHWVQALGEEVAVSLNISHGGLRLDGEVCRNESELEQQRDGRPAVQSARY
;
A
#
# COMPACT_ATOMS: atom_id res chain seq x y z
N MET A 1 -7.76 -18.57 -19.38
CA MET A 1 -8.84 -18.28 -18.41
C MET A 1 -8.61 -16.86 -17.90
N PRO A 2 -9.66 -16.10 -17.60
CA PRO A 2 -9.49 -14.76 -17.04
C PRO A 2 -8.84 -14.81 -15.65
N ALA A 3 -8.29 -13.69 -15.20
CA ALA A 3 -7.79 -13.53 -13.84
C ALA A 3 -8.89 -13.80 -12.80
N GLY A 4 -8.50 -14.35 -11.66
CA GLY A 4 -9.40 -14.51 -10.52
C GLY A 4 -9.70 -13.18 -9.84
N ARG A 5 -10.81 -13.12 -9.11
CA ARG A 5 -11.11 -11.99 -8.24
C ARG A 5 -10.54 -12.24 -6.84
N VAL A 6 -10.13 -11.17 -6.20
CA VAL A 6 -9.78 -11.17 -4.78
C VAL A 6 -11.05 -11.47 -3.97
N GLU A 7 -10.94 -12.29 -2.94
CA GLU A 7 -12.04 -12.59 -2.02
C GLU A 7 -12.37 -11.38 -1.13
N ILE A 8 -13.62 -11.33 -0.62
CA ILE A 8 -14.09 -10.22 0.19
C ILE A 8 -14.42 -10.73 1.60
N ALA A 9 -13.71 -10.23 2.61
CA ALA A 9 -14.06 -10.42 4.01
C ALA A 9 -15.22 -9.47 4.39
N ARG A 10 -16.31 -10.01 4.92
CA ARG A 10 -17.53 -9.25 5.23
C ARG A 10 -17.78 -9.07 6.73
N SER A 11 -16.82 -9.44 7.56
CA SER A 11 -16.85 -9.27 9.01
C SER A 11 -15.43 -9.35 9.57
N TRP A 12 -15.22 -8.85 10.77
CA TRP A 12 -13.95 -9.05 11.48
C TRP A 12 -13.63 -10.53 11.70
N GLY A 13 -14.63 -11.40 11.90
CA GLY A 13 -14.43 -12.85 11.95
C GLY A 13 -13.80 -13.39 10.65
N ALA A 14 -14.31 -12.95 9.49
CA ALA A 14 -13.73 -13.34 8.20
C ALA A 14 -12.33 -12.75 7.97
N VAL A 15 -12.03 -11.56 8.47
CA VAL A 15 -10.67 -10.98 8.47
C VAL A 15 -9.72 -11.86 9.29
N ARG A 16 -10.13 -12.24 10.50
CA ARG A 16 -9.36 -13.11 11.41
C ARG A 16 -9.08 -14.48 10.78
N GLU A 17 -10.08 -15.13 10.20
CA GLU A 17 -9.93 -16.41 9.51
C GLU A 17 -8.90 -16.34 8.39
N ARG A 18 -8.93 -15.25 7.58
CA ARG A 18 -7.98 -15.03 6.46
C ARG A 18 -6.61 -14.55 6.89
N PHE A 19 -6.43 -14.14 8.13
CA PHE A 19 -5.14 -13.62 8.58
C PHE A 19 -4.00 -14.64 8.42
N HIS A 20 -4.29 -15.92 8.61
CA HIS A 20 -3.30 -16.99 8.49
C HIS A 20 -3.09 -17.49 7.05
N ASP A 21 -3.98 -17.12 6.11
CA ASP A 21 -3.84 -17.45 4.68
C ASP A 21 -2.68 -16.63 4.05
N GLU A 22 -2.15 -17.09 2.92
CA GLU A 22 -1.09 -16.38 2.18
C GLU A 22 -1.63 -15.35 1.18
N LEU A 23 -2.95 -15.28 0.96
CA LEU A 23 -3.55 -14.49 -0.10
C LEU A 23 -4.06 -13.13 0.37
N ASN A 24 -3.95 -12.15 -0.49
CA ASN A 24 -4.56 -10.84 -0.32
C ASN A 24 -6.09 -10.94 -0.42
N PHE A 25 -6.81 -10.10 0.30
CA PHE A 25 -8.26 -10.06 0.28
C PHE A 25 -8.79 -8.63 0.42
N ALA A 26 -9.97 -8.38 -0.13
CA ALA A 26 -10.69 -7.15 0.09
C ALA A 26 -11.44 -7.20 1.43
N ILE A 27 -11.65 -6.05 2.05
CA ILE A 27 -12.47 -5.92 3.26
C ILE A 27 -13.68 -5.08 2.89
N ALA A 28 -14.88 -5.63 3.11
CA ALA A 28 -16.11 -4.85 2.92
C ALA A 28 -16.19 -3.76 3.99
N ASP A 29 -16.58 -2.55 3.63
CA ASP A 29 -16.69 -1.43 4.55
C ASP A 29 -17.63 -1.71 5.75
N GLY A 30 -18.69 -2.47 5.53
CA GLY A 30 -19.55 -2.96 6.62
C GLY A 30 -18.85 -3.88 7.62
N ALA A 31 -17.75 -4.54 7.25
CA ALA A 31 -16.94 -5.34 8.16
C ALA A 31 -16.09 -4.45 9.09
N LEU A 32 -15.81 -3.23 8.65
CA LEU A 32 -15.05 -2.21 9.38
C LEU A 32 -15.96 -1.23 10.12
N GLU A 33 -17.24 -1.59 10.32
CA GLU A 33 -18.25 -0.72 10.97
C GLU A 33 -18.35 0.67 10.33
N GLY A 34 -18.12 0.76 9.01
CA GLY A 34 -18.12 2.02 8.28
C GLY A 34 -16.85 2.86 8.47
N TRP A 35 -15.73 2.25 8.91
CA TRP A 35 -14.47 2.98 9.11
C TRP A 35 -14.06 3.81 7.90
N ALA A 36 -14.15 3.27 6.69
CA ALA A 36 -13.76 3.97 5.47
C ALA A 36 -14.84 4.96 4.98
N THR A 37 -16.12 4.62 5.05
CA THR A 37 -17.22 5.46 4.55
C THR A 37 -17.97 6.23 5.65
N GLY A 38 -17.92 5.76 6.89
CA GLY A 38 -18.57 6.37 8.06
C GLY A 38 -17.67 7.33 8.84
N THR A 39 -16.39 7.44 8.51
CA THR A 39 -15.49 8.39 9.18
C THR A 39 -15.94 9.83 8.99
N PRO A 40 -15.86 10.68 10.03
CA PRO A 40 -16.08 12.12 9.88
C PRO A 40 -14.94 12.82 9.12
N PHE A 41 -13.83 12.13 8.90
CA PHE A 41 -12.67 12.67 8.17
C PHE A 41 -13.03 12.99 6.72
N ARG A 42 -12.81 14.22 6.35
CA ARG A 42 -13.02 14.66 4.98
C ARG A 42 -11.79 14.32 4.14
N VAL A 43 -11.89 13.27 3.33
CA VAL A 43 -10.85 12.90 2.38
C VAL A 43 -10.54 14.11 1.48
N PRO A 44 -9.27 14.58 1.43
CA PRO A 44 -8.90 15.72 0.62
C PRO A 44 -8.98 15.38 -0.87
N ASP A 45 -9.19 16.39 -1.71
CA ASP A 45 -9.12 16.18 -3.17
C ASP A 45 -7.68 15.84 -3.61
N ALA A 46 -7.58 15.09 -4.71
CA ALA A 46 -6.31 14.53 -5.17
C ALA A 46 -5.27 15.61 -5.52
N LEU A 47 -5.69 16.74 -6.08
CA LEU A 47 -4.77 17.80 -6.49
C LEU A 47 -4.20 18.53 -5.29
N THR A 48 -5.01 18.77 -4.26
CA THR A 48 -4.56 19.30 -2.97
C THR A 48 -3.52 18.36 -2.32
N VAL A 49 -3.78 17.05 -2.35
CA VAL A 49 -2.82 16.05 -1.84
C VAL A 49 -1.50 16.13 -2.62
N VAL A 50 -1.54 16.09 -3.95
CA VAL A 50 -0.33 16.18 -4.78
C VAL A 50 0.44 17.44 -4.46
N GLU A 51 -0.23 18.60 -4.44
CA GLU A 51 0.44 19.90 -4.25
C GLU A 51 1.13 20.01 -2.89
N GLN A 52 0.47 19.58 -1.82
CA GLN A 52 1.07 19.64 -0.49
C GLN A 52 2.19 18.60 -0.31
N LEU A 53 1.97 17.37 -0.78
CA LEU A 53 2.97 16.33 -0.61
C LEU A 53 4.23 16.56 -1.46
N ARG A 54 4.08 16.97 -2.75
CA ARG A 54 5.23 17.15 -3.65
C ARG A 54 6.20 18.22 -3.18
N SER A 55 5.70 19.25 -2.49
CA SER A 55 6.53 20.32 -1.96
C SER A 55 7.32 19.93 -0.72
N HIS A 56 7.00 18.81 -0.07
CA HIS A 56 7.73 18.35 1.10
C HIS A 56 9.03 17.63 0.69
N PRO A 57 10.18 17.94 1.35
CA PRO A 57 11.49 17.39 0.96
C PRO A 57 11.58 15.86 1.08
N GLU A 58 10.81 15.25 1.99
CA GLU A 58 10.77 13.78 2.18
C GLU A 58 9.80 13.07 1.25
N ALA A 59 9.13 13.79 0.34
CA ALA A 59 8.29 13.16 -0.67
C ALA A 59 9.15 12.30 -1.62
N ARG A 60 8.79 11.05 -1.76
CA ARG A 60 9.41 10.15 -2.74
C ARG A 60 8.65 10.28 -4.05
N ILE A 61 9.32 10.72 -5.08
CA ILE A 61 8.74 11.00 -6.39
C ILE A 61 9.52 10.22 -7.45
N SER A 62 8.81 9.49 -8.31
CA SER A 62 9.38 8.74 -9.44
C SER A 62 8.44 8.77 -10.64
N ARG A 63 8.91 8.31 -11.80
CA ARG A 63 8.08 8.24 -13.01
C ARG A 63 6.91 7.26 -12.90
N GLY A 64 6.96 6.30 -11.98
CA GLY A 64 5.89 5.31 -11.84
C GLY A 64 5.74 4.38 -13.05
N ILE A 65 6.81 4.11 -13.78
CA ILE A 65 6.84 3.22 -14.94
C ILE A 65 7.54 1.92 -14.53
N PRO A 66 6.90 0.75 -14.64
CA PRO A 66 7.50 -0.52 -14.29
C PRO A 66 8.75 -0.82 -15.14
N GLY A 67 9.79 -1.31 -14.49
CA GLY A 67 11.05 -1.64 -15.16
C GLY A 67 11.97 -0.45 -15.43
N ASP A 68 11.54 0.76 -15.13
CA ASP A 68 12.37 1.96 -15.18
C ASP A 68 13.30 1.96 -13.95
N ALA A 69 14.39 1.20 -14.04
CA ALA A 69 15.47 1.23 -13.06
C ALA A 69 16.30 2.50 -13.32
N LEU A 70 15.72 3.65 -12.99
CA LEU A 70 16.45 4.92 -13.03
C LEU A 70 17.61 4.83 -12.03
N ASP A 71 18.77 5.30 -12.42
CA ASP A 71 19.78 5.56 -11.42
C ASP A 71 19.29 6.67 -10.46
N VAL A 72 19.96 6.82 -9.33
CA VAL A 72 19.53 7.78 -8.30
C VAL A 72 19.51 9.20 -8.86
N SER A 73 20.47 9.55 -9.73
CA SER A 73 20.58 10.89 -10.31
C SER A 73 19.41 11.23 -11.26
N GLU A 74 18.95 10.26 -12.05
CA GLU A 74 17.78 10.43 -12.93
C GLU A 74 16.49 10.54 -12.12
N THR A 75 16.38 9.81 -11.02
CA THR A 75 15.24 9.90 -10.10
C THR A 75 15.19 11.29 -9.44
N ASP A 76 16.32 11.80 -8.98
CA ASP A 76 16.42 13.13 -8.37
C ASP A 76 16.08 14.24 -9.38
N CYS A 77 16.61 14.17 -10.61
CA CYS A 77 16.27 15.10 -11.67
C CYS A 77 14.77 15.10 -12.00
N PHE A 78 14.14 13.92 -12.04
CA PHE A 78 12.70 13.82 -12.26
C PHE A 78 11.91 14.43 -11.09
N ALA A 79 12.30 14.16 -9.86
CA ALA A 79 11.64 14.68 -8.67
C ALA A 79 11.72 16.21 -8.61
N ASP A 80 12.88 16.81 -8.96
CA ASP A 80 13.05 18.25 -9.00
C ASP A 80 12.22 18.91 -10.10
N ALA A 81 12.19 18.32 -11.30
CA ALA A 81 11.33 18.78 -12.38
C ALA A 81 9.84 18.70 -11.97
N PHE A 82 9.41 17.57 -11.36
CA PHE A 82 8.05 17.38 -10.88
C PHE A 82 7.64 18.42 -9.84
N ARG A 83 8.57 18.87 -8.97
CA ARG A 83 8.30 19.93 -8.00
C ARG A 83 8.21 21.32 -8.64
N ALA A 84 8.99 21.56 -9.68
CA ALA A 84 9.08 22.87 -10.33
C ALA A 84 7.97 23.14 -11.37
N GLU A 85 7.49 22.08 -12.02
CA GLU A 85 6.46 22.17 -13.07
C GLU A 85 5.08 22.54 -12.51
N PRO A 86 4.23 23.23 -13.31
CA PRO A 86 2.84 23.50 -12.94
C PRO A 86 2.08 22.21 -12.61
N LEU A 87 1.22 22.26 -11.57
CA LEU A 87 0.45 21.10 -11.11
C LEU A 87 -0.36 20.46 -12.24
N GLU A 88 -1.03 21.26 -13.05
CA GLU A 88 -1.86 20.84 -14.19
C GLU A 88 -1.07 20.08 -15.27
N THR A 89 0.23 20.28 -15.31
CA THR A 89 1.13 19.57 -16.25
C THR A 89 1.52 18.21 -15.67
N VAL A 90 2.01 18.17 -14.44
CA VAL A 90 2.56 16.95 -13.84
C VAL A 90 1.48 15.90 -13.56
N VAL A 91 0.25 16.30 -13.28
CA VAL A 91 -0.85 15.36 -12.99
C VAL A 91 -1.40 14.64 -14.23
N ARG A 92 -1.00 15.04 -15.43
CA ARG A 92 -1.43 14.44 -16.71
C ARG A 92 -0.50 13.35 -17.24
N GLN A 93 0.60 13.10 -16.57
CA GLN A 93 1.62 12.13 -16.98
C GLN A 93 1.75 11.02 -15.94
N PRO A 94 2.38 9.89 -16.28
CA PRO A 94 2.73 8.88 -15.29
C PRO A 94 3.67 9.44 -14.23
N PHE A 95 3.32 9.23 -12.97
CA PHE A 95 4.19 9.47 -11.82
C PHE A 95 3.74 8.61 -10.64
N ALA A 96 4.66 8.33 -9.74
CA ALA A 96 4.37 7.81 -8.42
C ALA A 96 4.93 8.77 -7.36
N LEU A 97 4.09 9.16 -6.40
CA LEU A 97 4.46 9.97 -5.27
C LEU A 97 4.05 9.24 -4.00
N ALA A 98 4.97 9.12 -3.05
CA ALA A 98 4.69 8.53 -1.74
C ALA A 98 5.21 9.44 -0.61
N HIS A 99 4.47 9.46 0.50
CA HIS A 99 4.90 10.13 1.72
C HIS A 99 4.62 9.25 2.94
N PHE A 100 5.64 9.11 3.82
CA PHE A 100 5.64 8.20 4.96
C PHE A 100 5.45 8.90 6.31
N HIS A 101 5.55 10.22 6.36
CA HIS A 101 5.44 11.03 7.58
C HIS A 101 4.20 11.93 7.52
N LEU A 102 3.01 11.31 7.59
CA LEU A 102 1.75 12.01 7.39
C LEU A 102 1.39 12.99 8.52
N SER A 103 1.97 12.82 9.71
CA SER A 103 1.77 13.73 10.84
C SER A 103 2.15 15.19 10.54
N VAL A 104 3.05 15.43 9.59
CA VAL A 104 3.42 16.78 9.17
C VAL A 104 2.29 17.51 8.44
N PHE A 105 1.32 16.79 7.89
CA PHE A 105 0.14 17.31 7.21
C PHE A 105 -1.12 17.26 8.09
N ASP A 106 -1.08 16.54 9.23
CA ASP A 106 -2.15 16.44 10.22
C ASP A 106 -2.02 17.57 11.25
N ARG A 107 -2.25 18.78 10.77
CA ARG A 107 -2.18 20.02 11.56
C ARG A 107 -3.18 21.02 11.01
N PRO A 108 -3.56 22.07 11.76
CA PRO A 108 -4.44 23.10 11.25
C PRO A 108 -3.98 23.66 9.90
N GLY A 109 -4.86 23.60 8.89
CA GLY A 109 -4.58 24.01 7.51
C GLY A 109 -3.77 23.02 6.67
N GLY A 110 -3.36 21.89 7.22
CA GLY A 110 -2.79 20.79 6.44
C GLY A 110 -3.87 19.97 5.73
N CYS A 111 -3.51 19.31 4.60
CA CYS A 111 -4.48 18.52 3.84
C CYS A 111 -5.00 17.28 4.60
N LEU A 112 -4.36 16.89 5.70
CA LEU A 112 -4.74 15.76 6.53
C LEU A 112 -5.19 16.18 7.94
N GLU A 113 -5.68 17.41 8.11
CA GLU A 113 -6.14 17.89 9.41
C GLU A 113 -7.20 16.95 10.03
N GLY A 114 -6.92 16.46 11.23
CA GLY A 114 -7.78 15.52 11.97
C GLY A 114 -7.60 14.05 11.59
N PHE A 115 -6.68 13.72 10.70
CA PHE A 115 -6.46 12.34 10.22
C PHE A 115 -6.12 11.38 11.37
N GLY A 116 -5.20 11.73 12.25
CA GLY A 116 -4.78 10.87 13.35
C GLY A 116 -5.93 10.48 14.28
N GLU A 117 -6.81 11.45 14.59
CA GLU A 117 -7.94 11.20 15.50
C GLU A 117 -9.15 10.54 14.82
N GLN A 118 -9.40 10.89 13.56
CA GLN A 118 -10.63 10.47 12.88
C GLN A 118 -10.45 9.23 12.00
N VAL A 119 -9.22 8.85 11.67
CA VAL A 119 -8.92 7.70 10.81
C VAL A 119 -7.99 6.70 11.50
N LEU A 120 -6.79 7.15 11.90
CA LEU A 120 -5.77 6.23 12.39
C LEU A 120 -6.13 5.61 13.75
N ARG A 121 -6.51 6.43 14.72
CA ARG A 121 -6.92 5.93 16.05
C ARG A 121 -8.12 4.98 15.99
N PRO A 122 -9.24 5.30 15.30
CA PRO A 122 -10.34 4.34 15.12
C PRO A 122 -9.92 3.03 14.46
N TRP A 123 -8.96 3.08 13.53
CA TRP A 123 -8.41 1.87 12.93
C TRP A 123 -7.64 1.03 13.94
N GLU A 124 -6.76 1.64 14.73
CA GLU A 124 -5.98 0.97 15.78
C GLU A 124 -6.90 0.35 16.84
N ASP A 125 -7.94 1.08 17.26
CA ASP A 125 -8.95 0.59 18.21
C ASP A 125 -9.72 -0.61 17.65
N ALA A 126 -10.11 -0.58 16.37
CA ALA A 126 -10.82 -1.68 15.71
C ALA A 126 -9.93 -2.93 15.60
N LEU A 127 -8.64 -2.77 15.27
CA LEU A 127 -7.68 -3.86 15.29
C LEU A 127 -7.54 -4.49 16.67
N ALA A 128 -7.37 -3.66 17.70
CA ALA A 128 -7.24 -4.13 19.09
C ALA A 128 -8.49 -4.89 19.54
N GLN A 129 -9.70 -4.38 19.24
CA GLN A 129 -10.97 -5.05 19.53
C GLN A 129 -11.11 -6.38 18.79
N ALA A 130 -10.56 -6.49 17.58
CA ALA A 130 -10.52 -7.71 16.82
C ALA A 130 -9.42 -8.69 17.25
N GLY A 131 -8.67 -8.41 18.32
CA GLY A 131 -7.62 -9.27 18.85
C GLY A 131 -6.26 -9.14 18.15
N PHE A 132 -6.08 -8.10 17.34
CA PHE A 132 -4.80 -7.83 16.70
C PHE A 132 -3.88 -6.97 17.58
N THR A 133 -2.58 -7.29 17.54
CA THR A 133 -1.50 -6.45 18.08
C THR A 133 -0.40 -6.33 17.04
N TYR A 134 0.46 -5.29 17.15
CA TYR A 134 1.53 -5.04 16.18
C TYR A 134 2.72 -4.37 16.88
N ASP A 135 3.91 -4.49 16.29
CA ASP A 135 5.12 -3.82 16.75
C ASP A 135 5.22 -2.40 16.18
N ARG A 136 4.70 -2.20 14.95
CA ARG A 136 4.75 -0.92 14.23
C ARG A 136 3.46 -0.74 13.42
N CYS A 137 2.91 0.46 13.50
CA CYS A 137 1.80 0.90 12.66
C CYS A 137 2.10 2.31 12.16
N TYR A 138 2.06 2.54 10.85
CA TYR A 138 2.26 3.86 10.29
C TYR A 138 1.52 4.04 8.97
N PRO A 139 0.90 5.20 8.76
CA PRO A 139 0.20 5.51 7.53
C PRO A 139 1.14 6.02 6.45
N ILE A 140 0.82 5.68 5.19
CA ILE A 140 1.53 6.12 3.99
C ILE A 140 0.48 6.58 2.99
N ILE A 141 0.71 7.69 2.29
CA ILE A 141 -0.07 8.03 1.10
C ILE A 141 0.71 7.63 -0.14
N PHE A 142 0.03 6.93 -1.05
CA PHE A 142 0.50 6.67 -2.40
C PHE A 142 -0.38 7.36 -3.42
N VAL A 143 0.22 8.23 -4.22
CA VAL A 143 -0.40 8.91 -5.33
C VAL A 143 0.16 8.37 -6.64
N SER A 144 -0.71 8.12 -7.60
CA SER A 144 -0.33 7.62 -8.92
C SER A 144 -0.98 8.47 -10.00
N GLY A 145 -0.17 9.00 -10.90
CA GLY A 145 -0.65 9.66 -12.12
C GLY A 145 -1.22 8.67 -13.14
N PRO A 146 -1.89 9.17 -14.20
CA PRO A 146 -2.41 8.33 -15.28
C PRO A 146 -1.35 7.41 -15.88
N GLY A 147 -1.68 6.13 -16.03
CA GLY A 147 -0.77 5.12 -16.60
C GLY A 147 0.38 4.67 -15.69
N ALA A 148 0.49 5.22 -14.48
CA ALA A 148 1.52 4.79 -13.54
C ALA A 148 1.27 3.36 -13.03
N ALA A 149 2.35 2.64 -12.78
CA ALA A 149 2.29 1.32 -12.16
C ALA A 149 3.53 1.08 -11.29
N THR A 150 3.39 0.21 -10.28
CA THR A 150 4.52 -0.24 -9.46
C THR A 150 5.26 -1.40 -10.13
N ASN A 151 6.51 -1.59 -9.77
CA ASN A 151 7.24 -2.82 -10.06
C ASN A 151 6.53 -4.02 -9.40
N TYR A 152 6.85 -5.21 -9.88
CA TYR A 152 6.49 -6.46 -9.24
C TYR A 152 7.38 -6.65 -8.00
N HIS A 153 6.77 -6.71 -6.81
CA HIS A 153 7.50 -6.68 -5.54
C HIS A 153 6.74 -7.39 -4.41
N THR A 154 7.38 -7.47 -3.25
CA THR A 154 6.73 -7.83 -1.98
C THR A 154 6.98 -6.75 -0.95
N ASP A 155 6.01 -6.55 -0.05
CA ASP A 155 6.18 -5.72 1.13
C ASP A 155 6.69 -6.54 2.32
N HIS A 156 7.45 -5.90 3.21
CA HIS A 156 7.91 -6.47 4.49
C HIS A 156 7.02 -6.05 5.67
N SER A 157 5.77 -5.76 5.38
CA SER A 157 4.71 -5.44 6.35
C SER A 157 3.36 -5.80 5.76
N HIS A 158 2.38 -6.06 6.59
CA HIS A 158 0.99 -6.09 6.15
C HIS A 158 0.54 -4.67 5.86
N VAL A 159 -0.20 -4.48 4.77
CA VAL A 159 -0.68 -3.16 4.38
C VAL A 159 -2.19 -3.19 4.17
N VAL A 160 -2.91 -2.32 4.87
CA VAL A 160 -4.31 -2.06 4.56
C VAL A 160 -4.36 -0.83 3.66
N ALA A 161 -4.81 -1.02 2.43
CA ALA A 161 -4.92 0.02 1.43
C ALA A 161 -6.38 0.46 1.30
N TRP A 162 -6.65 1.74 1.56
CA TRP A 162 -7.94 2.38 1.37
C TRP A 162 -7.86 3.34 0.19
N GLN A 163 -8.64 3.08 -0.86
CA GLN A 163 -8.68 3.95 -2.03
C GLN A 163 -9.49 5.21 -1.73
N TRP A 164 -8.88 6.39 -1.89
CA TRP A 164 -9.50 7.68 -1.60
C TRP A 164 -10.09 8.35 -2.84
N SER A 165 -9.33 8.39 -3.93
CA SER A 165 -9.78 9.00 -5.19
C SER A 165 -9.14 8.30 -6.39
N GLY A 166 -9.73 8.50 -7.57
CA GLY A 166 -9.34 7.78 -8.78
C GLY A 166 -9.47 6.27 -8.60
N SER A 167 -8.88 5.49 -9.50
CA SER A 167 -8.97 4.03 -9.46
C SER A 167 -7.62 3.38 -9.67
N LYS A 168 -7.40 2.25 -9.00
CA LYS A 168 -6.20 1.43 -9.15
C LYS A 168 -6.57 -0.02 -9.38
N ARG A 169 -5.80 -0.73 -10.18
CA ARG A 169 -5.86 -2.18 -10.28
C ARG A 169 -4.77 -2.77 -9.41
N PHE A 170 -5.16 -3.46 -8.37
CA PHE A 170 -4.27 -4.27 -7.56
C PHE A 170 -4.22 -5.69 -8.14
N CYS A 171 -3.01 -6.20 -8.31
CA CYS A 171 -2.75 -7.54 -8.84
C CYS A 171 -1.82 -8.29 -7.90
N SER A 172 -2.14 -9.56 -7.61
CA SER A 172 -1.29 -10.46 -6.83
C SER A 172 -1.32 -11.87 -7.39
N LEU A 173 -0.50 -12.77 -6.85
CA LEU A 173 -0.49 -14.16 -7.27
C LEU A 173 -1.54 -14.99 -6.53
N ARG A 174 -2.18 -15.92 -7.24
CA ARG A 174 -3.08 -16.93 -6.67
C ARG A 174 -2.34 -18.00 -5.86
N GLU A 175 -1.14 -18.35 -6.28
CA GLU A 175 -0.26 -19.35 -5.64
C GLU A 175 1.14 -18.75 -5.51
N PRO A 176 1.39 -17.84 -4.54
CA PRO A 176 2.66 -17.12 -4.44
C PRO A 176 3.88 -18.03 -4.41
N SER A 177 3.85 -19.08 -3.58
CA SER A 177 4.97 -20.00 -3.37
C SER A 177 5.32 -20.85 -4.59
N ARG A 178 4.39 -21.02 -5.54
CA ARG A 178 4.63 -21.71 -6.81
C ARG A 178 5.51 -20.92 -7.76
N TRP A 179 5.37 -19.59 -7.74
CA TRP A 179 5.98 -18.69 -8.71
C TRP A 179 7.23 -18.01 -8.19
N VAL A 180 7.30 -17.78 -6.88
CA VAL A 180 8.37 -17.01 -6.26
C VAL A 180 8.88 -17.72 -5.03
N GLY A 181 10.15 -18.13 -5.07
CA GLY A 181 10.80 -18.78 -3.94
C GLY A 181 10.91 -17.88 -2.71
N ARG A 182 11.08 -18.47 -1.55
CA ARG A 182 11.14 -17.78 -0.26
C ARG A 182 12.19 -16.67 -0.23
N GLU A 183 13.41 -16.95 -0.66
CA GLU A 183 14.51 -15.96 -0.64
C GLU A 183 14.20 -14.74 -1.49
N ALA A 184 13.62 -14.93 -2.69
CA ALA A 184 13.23 -13.84 -3.55
C ALA A 184 12.13 -12.99 -2.91
N ARG A 185 11.11 -13.61 -2.28
CA ARG A 185 10.06 -12.88 -1.56
C ARG A 185 10.64 -12.04 -0.42
N LEU A 186 11.62 -12.56 0.29
CA LEU A 186 12.31 -11.86 1.38
C LEU A 186 13.25 -10.75 0.90
N SER A 187 13.63 -10.70 -0.38
CA SER A 187 14.42 -9.59 -0.93
C SER A 187 13.60 -8.32 -1.18
N GLY A 188 12.30 -8.45 -1.33
CA GLY A 188 11.38 -7.35 -1.64
C GLY A 188 11.32 -6.97 -3.13
N GLN A 189 12.41 -7.08 -3.87
CA GLN A 189 12.47 -6.77 -5.29
C GLN A 189 12.38 -8.05 -6.12
N LEU A 190 11.42 -8.08 -7.04
CA LEU A 190 11.12 -9.29 -7.81
C LEU A 190 11.12 -9.00 -9.31
N GLU A 191 11.54 -10.00 -10.09
CA GLU A 191 11.26 -10.03 -11.52
C GLU A 191 9.95 -10.76 -11.78
N ARG A 192 9.10 -10.18 -12.63
CA ARG A 192 7.84 -10.83 -13.00
C ARG A 192 8.13 -12.09 -13.80
N PRO A 193 7.64 -13.26 -13.36
CA PRO A 193 7.85 -14.50 -14.11
C PRO A 193 7.31 -14.40 -15.55
N PRO A 194 8.11 -14.69 -16.58
CA PRO A 194 7.70 -14.53 -17.99
C PRO A 194 6.54 -15.44 -18.39
N ALA A 195 6.37 -16.57 -17.70
CA ALA A 195 5.29 -17.53 -17.95
C ALA A 195 4.00 -17.20 -17.17
N LEU A 196 3.96 -16.12 -16.38
CA LEU A 196 2.79 -15.75 -15.59
C LEU A 196 1.64 -15.32 -16.50
N ARG A 197 0.51 -15.99 -16.36
CA ARG A 197 -0.73 -15.73 -17.11
C ARG A 197 -1.78 -15.08 -16.20
N ASP A 198 -2.80 -14.48 -16.80
CA ASP A 198 -3.93 -13.90 -16.05
C ASP A 198 -4.61 -14.92 -15.13
N ALA A 199 -4.72 -16.19 -15.55
CA ALA A 199 -5.29 -17.25 -14.73
C ALA A 199 -4.53 -17.52 -13.42
N ASP A 200 -3.27 -17.14 -13.35
CA ASP A 200 -2.39 -17.33 -12.19
C ASP A 200 -2.44 -16.11 -11.24
N THR A 201 -3.20 -15.07 -11.61
CA THR A 201 -3.33 -13.82 -10.85
C THR A 201 -4.69 -13.66 -10.18
N LEU A 202 -4.70 -12.91 -9.10
CA LEU A 202 -5.89 -12.34 -8.47
C LEU A 202 -5.88 -10.83 -8.75
N MET A 203 -7.02 -10.29 -9.14
CA MET A 203 -7.15 -8.85 -9.44
C MET A 203 -8.32 -8.22 -8.70
N MET A 204 -8.13 -6.99 -8.27
CA MET A 204 -9.16 -6.10 -7.75
C MET A 204 -8.99 -4.72 -8.41
N ALA A 205 -10.06 -4.24 -9.07
CA ALA A 205 -10.16 -2.83 -9.42
C ALA A 205 -10.70 -2.10 -8.18
N MET A 206 -9.86 -1.27 -7.59
CA MET A 206 -10.20 -0.47 -6.41
C MET A 206 -10.71 0.90 -6.86
N THR A 207 -11.86 1.25 -6.35
CA THR A 207 -12.53 2.55 -6.51
C THR A 207 -12.64 3.25 -5.15
N PRO A 208 -12.96 4.56 -5.09
CA PRO A 208 -13.08 5.26 -3.81
C PRO A 208 -14.01 4.54 -2.82
N GLY A 209 -13.50 4.33 -1.60
CA GLY A 209 -14.14 3.57 -0.53
C GLY A 209 -13.71 2.11 -0.42
N ASP A 210 -13.09 1.54 -1.46
CA ASP A 210 -12.60 0.16 -1.40
C ASP A 210 -11.40 0.01 -0.47
N VAL A 211 -11.36 -1.09 0.29
CA VAL A 211 -10.29 -1.45 1.20
C VAL A 211 -9.73 -2.82 0.84
N LEU A 212 -8.42 -2.92 0.74
CA LEU A 212 -7.68 -4.16 0.48
C LEU A 212 -6.70 -4.45 1.62
N PHE A 213 -6.66 -5.69 2.08
CA PHE A 213 -5.60 -6.19 2.96
C PHE A 213 -4.54 -6.88 2.09
N ASN A 214 -3.40 -6.19 1.92
CA ASN A 214 -2.23 -6.72 1.26
C ASN A 214 -1.32 -7.38 2.29
N LYS A 215 -1.08 -8.67 2.12
CA LYS A 215 -0.23 -9.43 3.04
C LYS A 215 1.25 -9.25 2.73
N LEU A 216 2.04 -9.17 3.80
CA LEU A 216 3.50 -9.13 3.66
C LEU A 216 3.99 -10.36 2.89
N LEU A 217 5.10 -10.22 2.18
CA LEU A 217 5.75 -11.22 1.34
C LEU A 217 4.86 -11.83 0.24
N THR A 218 3.69 -11.26 -0.01
CA THR A 218 2.83 -11.68 -1.14
C THR A 218 3.20 -10.87 -2.38
N PRO A 219 3.69 -11.51 -3.46
CA PRO A 219 4.08 -10.82 -4.69
C PRO A 219 2.90 -10.10 -5.33
N HIS A 220 3.07 -8.81 -5.62
CA HIS A 220 2.02 -7.98 -6.17
C HIS A 220 2.56 -6.81 -7.00
N TRP A 221 1.66 -6.16 -7.73
CA TRP A 221 1.87 -4.88 -8.42
C TRP A 221 0.56 -4.10 -8.51
N VAL A 222 0.66 -2.80 -8.66
CA VAL A 222 -0.49 -1.90 -8.73
C VAL A 222 -0.39 -1.04 -9.97
N GLN A 223 -1.52 -0.80 -10.64
CA GLN A 223 -1.62 0.06 -11.82
C GLN A 223 -2.70 1.12 -11.59
N ALA A 224 -2.39 2.38 -11.90
CA ALA A 224 -3.41 3.41 -11.99
C ALA A 224 -4.34 3.14 -13.19
N LEU A 225 -5.63 3.38 -13.01
CA LEU A 225 -6.64 3.19 -14.05
C LEU A 225 -7.25 4.55 -14.41
N GLY A 226 -7.57 4.72 -15.71
CA GLY A 226 -8.17 5.96 -16.21
C GLY A 226 -7.17 7.11 -16.31
N GLU A 227 -7.75 8.33 -16.46
CA GLU A 227 -7.01 9.56 -16.70
C GLU A 227 -6.88 10.44 -15.45
N GLU A 228 -7.44 10.00 -14.34
CA GLU A 228 -7.45 10.75 -13.09
C GLU A 228 -6.29 10.34 -12.19
N VAL A 229 -5.84 11.27 -11.37
CA VAL A 229 -4.90 10.98 -10.29
C VAL A 229 -5.55 10.05 -9.27
N ALA A 230 -4.90 8.95 -8.98
CA ALA A 230 -5.37 7.97 -8.01
C ALA A 230 -4.62 8.07 -6.69
N VAL A 231 -5.35 8.31 -5.60
CA VAL A 231 -4.80 8.44 -4.24
C VAL A 231 -5.28 7.29 -3.38
N SER A 232 -4.38 6.63 -2.69
CA SER A 232 -4.71 5.65 -1.65
C SER A 232 -3.95 5.96 -0.35
N LEU A 233 -4.68 5.83 0.77
CA LEU A 233 -4.09 5.73 2.08
C LEU A 233 -3.73 4.27 2.33
N ASN A 234 -2.51 4.04 2.77
CA ASN A 234 -2.03 2.71 3.11
C ASN A 234 -1.55 2.73 4.56
N ILE A 235 -2.08 1.83 5.41
CA ILE A 235 -1.64 1.69 6.79
C ILE A 235 -0.78 0.42 6.86
N SER A 236 0.49 0.60 7.17
CA SER A 236 1.50 -0.47 7.22
C SER A 236 1.62 -1.01 8.64
N HIS A 237 1.60 -2.33 8.79
CA HIS A 237 1.69 -3.03 10.08
C HIS A 237 2.85 -4.03 10.04
N GLY A 238 3.88 -3.79 10.85
CA GLY A 238 4.97 -4.75 11.05
C GLY A 238 4.82 -5.49 12.37
N GLY A 239 5.12 -6.78 12.36
CA GLY A 239 4.96 -7.63 13.55
C GLY A 239 3.49 -7.84 13.94
N LEU A 240 2.58 -7.89 12.95
CA LEU A 240 1.15 -8.06 13.19
C LEU A 240 0.85 -9.46 13.71
N ARG A 241 0.14 -9.53 14.84
CA ARG A 241 -0.27 -10.77 15.52
C ARG A 241 -1.77 -10.79 15.74
N LEU A 242 -2.36 -11.95 15.60
CA LEU A 242 -3.75 -12.22 16.01
C LEU A 242 -3.74 -13.15 17.22
N ASP A 243 -4.33 -12.70 18.32
CA ASP A 243 -4.34 -13.42 19.63
C ASP A 243 -2.91 -13.84 20.08
N GLY A 244 -1.91 -13.03 19.76
CA GLY A 244 -0.50 -13.26 20.06
C GLY A 244 0.26 -14.11 19.02
N GLU A 245 -0.40 -14.66 18.02
CA GLU A 245 0.21 -15.50 16.98
C GLU A 245 0.47 -14.72 15.69
N VAL A 246 1.65 -14.88 15.11
CA VAL A 246 2.00 -14.33 13.79
C VAL A 246 1.50 -15.24 12.68
N CYS A 247 1.22 -14.69 11.50
CA CYS A 247 1.01 -15.50 10.32
C CYS A 247 2.32 -16.12 9.81
N ARG A 248 2.21 -17.11 8.93
CA ARG A 248 3.39 -17.81 8.37
C ARG A 248 4.42 -16.86 7.74
N ASN A 249 3.96 -15.90 6.95
CA ASN A 249 4.84 -14.95 6.27
C ASN A 249 5.59 -14.04 7.25
N GLU A 250 4.96 -13.61 8.35
CA GLU A 250 5.64 -12.84 9.40
C GLU A 250 6.69 -13.69 10.12
N SER A 251 6.36 -14.95 10.44
CA SER A 251 7.32 -15.89 11.02
C SER A 251 8.54 -16.11 10.12
N GLU A 252 8.35 -16.21 8.81
CA GLU A 252 9.46 -16.32 7.84
C GLU A 252 10.35 -15.06 7.84
N LEU A 253 9.76 -13.88 7.98
CA LEU A 253 10.48 -12.61 8.05
C LEU A 253 11.24 -12.45 9.38
N GLU A 254 10.62 -12.82 10.49
CA GLU A 254 11.27 -12.83 11.82
C GLU A 254 12.50 -13.75 11.81
N GLN A 255 12.39 -14.99 11.33
CA GLN A 255 13.51 -15.93 11.22
C GLN A 255 14.66 -15.37 10.37
N GLN A 256 14.36 -14.62 9.31
CA GLN A 256 15.41 -13.99 8.51
C GLN A 256 16.11 -12.86 9.28
N ARG A 257 15.39 -12.10 10.08
CA ARG A 257 15.96 -11.01 10.90
C ARG A 257 16.84 -11.56 12.00
N ASP A 258 16.42 -12.61 12.68
CA ASP A 258 17.18 -13.25 13.77
C ASP A 258 18.45 -13.95 13.27
N GLY A 259 18.46 -14.46 12.06
CA GLY A 259 19.63 -15.09 11.43
C GLY A 259 20.66 -14.11 10.84
N ARG A 260 20.40 -12.81 10.83
CA ARG A 260 21.34 -11.79 10.39
C ARG A 260 22.06 -11.17 11.57
N PRO A 261 23.43 -11.00 11.52
CA PRO A 261 24.11 -10.16 12.50
C PRO A 261 23.46 -8.78 12.47
N ALA A 262 23.23 -8.20 13.66
CA ALA A 262 22.58 -6.90 13.83
C ALA A 262 23.30 -5.83 12.98
N VAL A 263 22.82 -5.61 11.78
CA VAL A 263 23.17 -4.45 10.97
C VAL A 263 22.39 -3.30 11.58
N GLN A 264 23.10 -2.28 12.06
CA GLN A 264 22.46 -1.05 12.53
C GLN A 264 21.44 -0.62 11.50
N SER A 265 20.17 -0.63 11.89
CA SER A 265 19.07 -0.18 11.05
C SER A 265 19.34 1.27 10.65
N ALA A 266 19.72 1.48 9.41
CA ALA A 266 19.67 2.81 8.85
C ALA A 266 18.23 3.30 9.05
N ARG A 267 18.07 4.38 9.79
CA ARG A 267 16.77 5.03 10.00
C ARG A 267 16.30 5.50 8.61
N TYR A 268 15.28 4.83 8.10
CA TYR A 268 14.56 5.27 6.90
C TYR A 268 13.57 6.36 7.30
#